data_9f2617ebea14e1d4468e74ef008fd96b
#
_entry.id   9f2617ebea14e1d4468e74ef008fd96b
#
_cell.length_a   1.000
_cell.length_b   1.000
_cell.length_c   1.000
_cell.angle_alpha   90.00
_cell.angle_beta   90.00
_cell.angle_gamma   90.00
#
_symmetry.space_group_name_H-M   'P 1'
#
loop_
_entity.id
_entity.type
_entity.pdbx_description
1 polymer ?
#
loop_
_entity_poly.entity_id
_entity_poly.type
_entity_poly.pdbx_seq_one_letter_code
_entity_poly.pdbx_strand_id
1 'polypeptide(L)'
;MPFQKNKRYLAKRVSETLGLLYADHFPYRQFETGRNIKRSPVHSYLKDHGACFGETSGWERPNWFLNEKQLKDKVKPEYEYSWKRQNWFDNSSHEHIAVRKSVGLFDLSSFGKIRILGKDSEDFLQKICGNNMAVEPGKIVYTQFLNDDGGIEADVTITRISLDEFLIVTPAATIQKDLNWIKDHIPDKAHCFAYDTTSSEAVLSIMGPDARKFLQPLILESLENDQFPFGQAKEIEIGMSIARAHRISYVGELGWEIYISSD
;
A
#
# COMPACT_ATOMS: atom_id res chain seq x y z
N MET A 1 14.79 -2.56 9.61
CA MET A 1 14.73 -1.20 8.99
C MET A 1 15.68 -0.25 9.71
N PRO A 2 16.25 0.80 9.07
CA PRO A 2 17.23 1.69 9.71
C PRO A 2 16.73 2.35 11.01
N PHE A 3 15.50 2.82 11.05
CA PHE A 3 14.96 3.47 12.26
C PHE A 3 14.87 2.53 13.47
N GLN A 4 14.69 1.22 13.26
CA GLN A 4 14.66 0.23 14.33
C GLN A 4 16.00 0.06 15.03
N LYS A 5 17.11 0.52 14.42
CA LYS A 5 18.44 0.56 15.03
C LYS A 5 18.66 1.83 15.88
N ASN A 6 17.75 2.80 15.84
CA ASN A 6 17.86 4.03 16.63
C ASN A 6 17.61 3.73 18.12
N LYS A 7 18.58 4.04 18.98
CA LYS A 7 18.52 3.73 20.42
C LYS A 7 17.34 4.39 21.12
N ARG A 8 16.98 5.62 20.74
CA ARG A 8 15.85 6.35 21.33
C ARG A 8 14.51 5.72 20.92
N TYR A 9 14.39 5.30 19.68
CA TYR A 9 13.22 4.55 19.19
C TYR A 9 13.09 3.23 19.94
N LEU A 10 14.17 2.43 19.98
CA LEU A 10 14.17 1.13 20.66
C LEU A 10 13.78 1.26 22.13
N ALA A 11 14.41 2.18 22.88
CA ALA A 11 14.12 2.35 24.31
C ALA A 11 12.62 2.62 24.54
N LYS A 12 12.02 3.55 23.76
CA LYS A 12 10.61 3.89 23.91
C LYS A 12 9.68 2.75 23.50
N ARG A 13 9.92 2.13 22.34
CA ARG A 13 9.07 1.06 21.81
C ARG A 13 9.15 -0.20 22.66
N VAL A 14 10.35 -0.58 23.13
CA VAL A 14 10.53 -1.73 24.02
C VAL A 14 9.82 -1.51 25.35
N SER A 15 9.96 -0.31 25.96
CA SER A 15 9.26 0.00 27.21
C SER A 15 7.74 -0.08 27.06
N GLU A 16 7.19 0.46 25.96
CA GLU A 16 5.75 0.35 25.66
C GLU A 16 5.33 -1.11 25.46
N THR A 17 6.08 -1.87 24.67
CA THR A 17 5.78 -3.28 24.38
C THR A 17 5.81 -4.13 25.63
N LEU A 18 6.80 -3.93 26.51
CA LEU A 18 6.88 -4.63 27.80
C LEU A 18 5.71 -4.25 28.72
N GLY A 19 5.34 -2.97 28.77
CA GLY A 19 4.18 -2.50 29.53
C GLY A 19 2.87 -3.13 29.04
N LEU A 20 2.75 -3.32 27.73
CA LEU A 20 1.58 -3.94 27.12
C LEU A 20 1.41 -5.43 27.50
N LEU A 21 2.46 -6.14 27.91
CA LEU A 21 2.33 -7.53 28.36
C LEU A 21 1.42 -7.67 29.60
N TYR A 22 1.30 -6.61 30.41
CA TYR A 22 0.52 -6.57 31.64
C TYR A 22 -0.70 -5.66 31.56
N ALA A 23 -0.96 -5.05 30.41
CA ALA A 23 -2.10 -4.14 30.18
C ALA A 23 -3.28 -4.87 29.56
N ASP A 24 -4.45 -4.24 29.59
CA ASP A 24 -5.59 -4.70 28.82
C ASP A 24 -5.31 -4.68 27.32
N HIS A 25 -5.54 -5.80 26.66
CA HIS A 25 -5.35 -5.96 25.22
C HIS A 25 -6.61 -5.58 24.45
N PHE A 26 -6.97 -4.30 24.49
CA PHE A 26 -8.11 -3.82 23.73
C PHE A 26 -7.95 -4.09 22.23
N PRO A 27 -9.01 -4.45 21.53
CA PRO A 27 -8.98 -4.59 20.07
C PRO A 27 -8.58 -3.26 19.42
N TYR A 28 -7.85 -3.37 18.28
CA TYR A 28 -7.39 -2.22 17.47
C TYR A 28 -6.41 -1.26 18.16
N ARG A 29 -5.86 -1.65 19.31
CA ARG A 29 -4.90 -0.80 20.02
C ARG A 29 -3.71 -0.45 19.15
N GLN A 30 -3.37 0.83 19.11
CA GLN A 30 -2.24 1.39 18.38
C GLN A 30 -1.06 1.67 19.31
N PHE A 31 0.16 1.61 18.77
CA PHE A 31 1.32 2.08 19.51
C PHE A 31 1.30 3.61 19.66
N GLU A 32 1.67 4.09 20.84
CA GLU A 32 1.75 5.51 21.17
C GLU A 32 3.15 6.07 20.98
N THR A 33 4.18 5.23 21.16
CA THR A 33 5.60 5.62 20.99
C THR A 33 6.08 5.34 19.57
N GLY A 34 7.20 5.94 19.20
CA GLY A 34 7.82 5.71 17.90
C GLY A 34 6.93 6.11 16.72
N ARG A 35 6.08 7.12 16.92
CA ARG A 35 5.17 7.66 15.92
C ARG A 35 5.89 8.65 14.99
N ASN A 36 5.31 8.88 13.83
CA ASN A 36 5.77 9.84 12.83
C ASN A 36 7.16 9.54 12.25
N ILE A 37 7.54 8.28 12.14
CA ILE A 37 8.82 7.84 11.57
C ILE A 37 8.80 7.96 10.05
N LYS A 38 7.73 7.44 9.43
CA LYS A 38 7.50 7.52 7.99
C LYS A 38 6.11 8.10 7.75
N ARG A 39 6.01 9.00 6.80
CA ARG A 39 4.76 9.65 6.39
C ARG A 39 4.65 9.62 4.88
N SER A 40 3.45 9.50 4.38
CA SER A 40 3.18 9.72 2.96
C SER A 40 3.26 11.21 2.60
N PRO A 41 3.42 11.57 1.34
CA PRO A 41 3.39 12.98 0.90
C PRO A 41 2.08 13.69 1.25
N VAL A 42 0.97 12.96 1.30
CA VAL A 42 -0.36 13.53 1.61
C VAL A 42 -0.72 13.49 3.10
N HIS A 43 0.18 13.02 3.97
CA HIS A 43 -0.08 12.87 5.41
C HIS A 43 -0.63 14.14 6.07
N SER A 44 -0.02 15.31 5.81
CA SER A 44 -0.47 16.57 6.43
C SER A 44 -1.86 16.96 5.95
N TYR A 45 -2.13 16.81 4.65
CA TYR A 45 -3.45 17.04 4.07
C TYR A 45 -4.51 16.15 4.73
N LEU A 46 -4.23 14.84 4.85
CA LEU A 46 -5.16 13.89 5.49
C LEU A 46 -5.39 14.22 6.96
N LYS A 47 -4.34 14.65 7.67
CA LYS A 47 -4.44 15.09 9.06
C LYS A 47 -5.38 16.30 9.21
N ASP A 48 -5.25 17.30 8.35
CA ASP A 48 -6.08 18.50 8.36
C ASP A 48 -7.54 18.19 8.01
N HIS A 49 -7.79 17.07 7.32
CA HIS A 49 -9.12 16.53 7.02
C HIS A 49 -9.62 15.51 8.06
N GLY A 50 -9.02 15.48 9.24
CA GLY A 50 -9.52 14.70 10.37
C GLY A 50 -9.16 13.22 10.37
N ALA A 51 -8.08 12.83 9.69
CA ALA A 51 -7.59 11.45 9.73
C ALA A 51 -7.11 11.06 11.12
N CYS A 52 -7.59 9.93 11.62
CA CYS A 52 -7.01 9.22 12.76
C CYS A 52 -5.98 8.23 12.26
N PHE A 53 -4.72 8.40 12.69
CA PHE A 53 -3.61 7.58 12.21
C PHE A 53 -3.29 6.42 13.15
N GLY A 54 -3.02 5.27 12.52
CA GLY A 54 -2.33 4.14 13.15
C GLY A 54 -0.91 3.97 12.60
N GLU A 55 -0.13 3.09 13.23
CA GLU A 55 1.26 2.84 12.82
C GLU A 55 1.43 1.41 12.32
N THR A 56 2.07 1.25 11.16
CA THR A 56 2.49 -0.04 10.63
C THR A 56 3.92 0.07 10.08
N SER A 57 4.86 -0.66 10.68
CA SER A 57 6.27 -0.71 10.24
C SER A 57 6.91 0.68 10.09
N GLY A 58 6.55 1.59 10.99
CA GLY A 58 7.00 2.98 11.01
C GLY A 58 6.17 3.95 10.18
N TRP A 59 5.26 3.46 9.34
CA TRP A 59 4.37 4.30 8.54
C TRP A 59 3.16 4.74 9.34
N GLU A 60 2.87 6.04 9.29
CA GLU A 60 1.57 6.59 9.70
C GLU A 60 0.56 6.31 8.60
N ARG A 61 -0.52 5.61 8.95
CA ARG A 61 -1.60 5.25 8.01
C ARG A 61 -2.92 5.80 8.51
N PRO A 62 -3.72 6.47 7.67
CA PRO A 62 -5.06 6.88 8.04
C PRO A 62 -5.93 5.61 8.19
N ASN A 63 -6.51 5.43 9.37
CA ASN A 63 -7.34 4.26 9.66
C ASN A 63 -8.83 4.58 9.54
N TRP A 64 -9.22 5.81 9.87
CA TRP A 64 -10.57 6.34 9.75
C TRP A 64 -10.55 7.86 9.80
N PHE A 65 -11.64 8.53 9.43
CA PHE A 65 -11.73 9.97 9.38
C PHE A 65 -12.91 10.49 10.22
N LEU A 66 -12.76 11.69 10.76
CA LEU A 66 -13.87 12.44 11.35
C LEU A 66 -14.88 12.81 10.26
N ASN A 67 -16.17 12.75 10.59
CA ASN A 67 -17.20 13.28 9.71
C ASN A 67 -17.28 14.84 9.81
N GLU A 68 -18.01 15.47 8.89
CA GLU A 68 -18.12 16.93 8.83
C GLU A 68 -18.60 17.57 10.14
N LYS A 69 -19.52 16.92 10.86
CA LYS A 69 -20.02 17.42 12.15
C LYS A 69 -18.91 17.40 13.20
N GLN A 70 -18.21 16.28 13.32
CA GLN A 70 -17.11 16.12 14.26
C GLN A 70 -15.97 17.12 13.97
N LEU A 71 -15.68 17.38 12.69
CA LEU A 71 -14.70 18.41 12.28
C LEU A 71 -15.14 19.82 12.72
N LYS A 72 -16.41 20.19 12.51
CA LYS A 72 -16.98 21.46 12.96
C LYS A 72 -16.94 21.60 14.48
N ASP A 73 -17.23 20.52 15.18
CA ASP A 73 -17.23 20.45 16.65
C ASP A 73 -15.80 20.33 17.22
N LYS A 74 -14.76 20.32 16.36
CA LYS A 74 -13.33 20.20 16.72
C LYS A 74 -13.02 18.97 17.58
N VAL A 75 -13.69 17.86 17.30
CA VAL A 75 -13.41 16.56 17.92
C VAL A 75 -11.97 16.15 17.57
N LYS A 76 -11.26 15.52 18.49
CA LYS A 76 -9.94 14.96 18.20
C LYS A 76 -10.07 13.58 17.56
N PRO A 77 -9.32 13.29 16.47
CA PRO A 77 -9.32 11.98 15.82
C PRO A 77 -8.45 11.00 16.62
N GLU A 78 -8.98 10.47 17.71
CA GLU A 78 -8.28 9.58 18.64
C GLU A 78 -9.08 8.29 18.84
N TYR A 79 -8.40 7.19 19.18
CA TYR A 79 -9.03 5.93 19.57
C TYR A 79 -9.49 6.00 21.03
N GLU A 80 -10.77 5.67 21.26
CA GLU A 80 -11.29 5.34 22.56
C GLU A 80 -11.42 3.82 22.67
N TYR A 81 -10.45 3.19 23.35
CA TYR A 81 -10.39 1.74 23.43
C TYR A 81 -11.51 1.17 24.27
N SER A 82 -12.19 0.16 23.75
CA SER A 82 -13.35 -0.46 24.39
C SER A 82 -13.49 -1.91 23.95
N TRP A 83 -14.07 -2.75 24.82
CA TRP A 83 -14.54 -4.10 24.46
C TRP A 83 -15.92 -4.07 23.79
N LYS A 84 -16.56 -2.90 23.75
CA LYS A 84 -17.83 -2.65 23.08
C LYS A 84 -17.61 -2.13 21.66
N ARG A 85 -18.66 -1.57 21.03
CA ARG A 85 -18.59 -0.89 19.75
C ARG A 85 -17.58 0.26 19.81
N GLN A 86 -16.68 0.28 18.87
CA GLN A 86 -15.59 1.25 18.83
C GLN A 86 -16.13 2.65 18.48
N ASN A 87 -15.47 3.70 18.99
CA ASN A 87 -15.87 5.11 18.75
C ASN A 87 -15.82 5.53 17.27
N TRP A 88 -15.01 4.86 16.47
CA TRP A 88 -14.83 5.12 15.03
C TRP A 88 -15.76 4.27 14.15
N PHE A 89 -16.54 3.34 14.70
CA PHE A 89 -17.32 2.39 13.92
C PHE A 89 -18.29 3.05 12.95
N ASP A 90 -19.02 4.09 13.38
CA ASP A 90 -19.99 4.79 12.54
C ASP A 90 -19.29 5.58 11.42
N ASN A 91 -18.10 6.15 11.69
CA ASN A 91 -17.28 6.81 10.70
C ASN A 91 -16.85 5.83 9.59
N SER A 92 -16.23 4.72 9.97
CA SER A 92 -15.83 3.67 9.02
C SER A 92 -17.02 3.07 8.26
N SER A 93 -18.17 2.96 8.90
CA SER A 93 -19.41 2.52 8.22
C SER A 93 -19.81 3.49 7.11
N HIS A 94 -19.76 4.80 7.34
CA HIS A 94 -20.06 5.81 6.33
C HIS A 94 -19.04 5.79 5.19
N GLU A 95 -17.74 5.68 5.49
CA GLU A 95 -16.67 5.56 4.49
C GLU A 95 -16.88 4.31 3.61
N HIS A 96 -17.18 3.18 4.25
CA HIS A 96 -17.48 1.93 3.55
C HIS A 96 -18.66 2.07 2.59
N ILE A 97 -19.76 2.68 3.04
CA ILE A 97 -20.95 2.92 2.21
C ILE A 97 -20.61 3.87 1.05
N ALA A 98 -19.80 4.91 1.28
CA ALA A 98 -19.38 5.86 0.25
C ALA A 98 -18.59 5.14 -0.86
N VAL A 99 -17.64 4.29 -0.50
CA VAL A 99 -16.87 3.48 -1.48
C VAL A 99 -17.78 2.55 -2.27
N ARG A 100 -18.74 1.88 -1.62
CA ARG A 100 -19.65 0.93 -2.28
C ARG A 100 -20.68 1.60 -3.19
N LYS A 101 -21.05 2.85 -2.93
CA LYS A 101 -22.11 3.56 -3.67
C LYS A 101 -21.61 4.67 -4.58
N SER A 102 -20.38 5.12 -4.38
CA SER A 102 -19.80 6.23 -5.13
C SER A 102 -18.30 6.03 -5.35
N VAL A 103 -17.44 6.71 -4.58
CA VAL A 103 -15.98 6.65 -4.75
C VAL A 103 -15.26 6.97 -3.43
N GLY A 104 -14.11 6.32 -3.21
CA GLY A 104 -13.19 6.62 -2.12
C GLY A 104 -11.78 6.84 -2.63
N LEU A 105 -11.03 7.72 -1.94
CA LEU A 105 -9.60 7.93 -2.13
C LEU A 105 -8.84 7.28 -0.98
N PHE A 106 -7.83 6.46 -1.31
CA PHE A 106 -7.02 5.73 -0.34
C PHE A 106 -5.54 6.08 -0.50
N ASP A 107 -4.88 6.38 0.61
CA ASP A 107 -3.42 6.51 0.64
C ASP A 107 -2.79 5.13 0.86
N LEU A 108 -2.28 4.55 -0.22
CA LEU A 108 -1.58 3.26 -0.24
C LEU A 108 -0.05 3.41 -0.30
N SER A 109 0.49 4.62 -0.09
CA SER A 109 1.93 4.90 -0.20
C SER A 109 2.79 4.04 0.72
N SER A 110 2.23 3.49 1.80
CA SER A 110 2.93 2.61 2.74
C SER A 110 3.16 1.19 2.23
N PHE A 111 2.47 0.74 1.17
CA PHE A 111 2.74 -0.57 0.60
C PHE A 111 4.19 -0.69 0.15
N GLY A 112 4.79 -1.86 0.40
CA GLY A 112 6.12 -2.17 -0.07
C GLY A 112 6.17 -2.21 -1.59
N LYS A 113 7.15 -1.51 -2.16
CA LYS A 113 7.44 -1.51 -3.60
C LYS A 113 8.85 -2.04 -3.79
N ILE A 114 8.96 -3.23 -4.38
CA ILE A 114 10.23 -3.88 -4.67
C ILE A 114 10.40 -3.92 -6.18
N ARG A 115 11.51 -3.36 -6.69
CA ARG A 115 11.88 -3.47 -8.08
C ARG A 115 12.79 -4.66 -8.30
N ILE A 116 12.46 -5.47 -9.31
CA ILE A 116 13.30 -6.55 -9.81
C ILE A 116 13.79 -6.13 -11.19
N LEU A 117 15.10 -6.11 -11.37
CA LEU A 117 15.77 -5.61 -12.58
C LEU A 117 16.80 -6.62 -13.07
N GLY A 118 16.85 -6.79 -14.38
CA GLY A 118 17.87 -7.58 -15.05
C GLY A 118 17.30 -8.61 -16.01
N LYS A 119 18.11 -9.01 -16.98
CA LYS A 119 17.70 -9.92 -18.08
C LYS A 119 17.19 -11.29 -17.61
N ASP A 120 17.56 -11.71 -16.40
CA ASP A 120 17.16 -13.02 -15.84
C ASP A 120 15.98 -12.85 -14.84
N SER A 121 15.35 -11.67 -14.78
CA SER A 121 14.25 -11.38 -13.84
C SER A 121 12.99 -12.20 -14.11
N GLU A 122 12.62 -12.41 -15.38
CA GLU A 122 11.47 -13.22 -15.76
C GLU A 122 11.67 -14.66 -15.33
N ASP A 123 12.80 -15.28 -15.68
CA ASP A 123 13.13 -16.66 -15.34
C ASP A 123 13.19 -16.88 -13.83
N PHE A 124 13.72 -15.89 -13.09
CA PHE A 124 13.75 -15.92 -11.64
C PHE A 124 12.32 -15.88 -11.05
N LEU A 125 11.51 -14.90 -11.46
CA LEU A 125 10.15 -14.77 -10.96
C LEU A 125 9.27 -15.97 -11.32
N GLN A 126 9.48 -16.56 -12.51
CA GLN A 126 8.77 -17.77 -12.93
C GLN A 126 9.02 -18.97 -12.00
N LYS A 127 10.17 -19.01 -11.31
CA LYS A 127 10.49 -20.11 -10.36
C LYS A 127 9.81 -19.92 -9.01
N ILE A 128 9.69 -18.69 -8.53
CA ILE A 128 9.21 -18.42 -7.17
C ILE A 128 7.72 -18.06 -7.10
N CYS A 129 7.10 -17.72 -8.23
CA CYS A 129 5.69 -17.34 -8.31
C CYS A 129 4.80 -18.53 -8.67
N GLY A 130 3.63 -18.59 -8.03
CA GLY A 130 2.62 -19.59 -8.37
C GLY A 130 1.87 -19.32 -9.68
N ASN A 131 1.98 -18.09 -10.23
CA ASN A 131 1.34 -17.70 -11.48
C ASN A 131 2.39 -17.44 -12.58
N ASN A 132 1.95 -17.43 -13.85
CA ASN A 132 2.81 -17.15 -14.99
C ASN A 132 3.29 -15.70 -14.99
N MET A 133 4.61 -15.50 -15.04
CA MET A 133 5.26 -14.19 -15.09
C MET A 133 5.75 -13.81 -16.49
N ALA A 134 5.72 -14.75 -17.45
CA ALA A 134 6.01 -14.50 -18.87
C ALA A 134 4.81 -13.82 -19.54
N VAL A 135 4.61 -12.56 -19.22
CA VAL A 135 3.50 -11.72 -19.68
C VAL A 135 4.06 -10.46 -20.38
N GLU A 136 3.24 -9.78 -21.17
CA GLU A 136 3.65 -8.54 -21.84
C GLU A 136 3.91 -7.40 -20.84
N PRO A 137 4.81 -6.44 -21.14
CA PRO A 137 4.94 -5.19 -20.40
C PRO A 137 3.60 -4.47 -20.22
N GLY A 138 3.37 -3.90 -19.02
CA GLY A 138 2.10 -3.31 -18.63
C GLY A 138 1.10 -4.30 -18.05
N LYS A 139 1.36 -5.61 -18.06
CA LYS A 139 0.49 -6.61 -17.42
C LYS A 139 0.72 -6.66 -15.91
N ILE A 140 -0.38 -6.70 -15.16
CA ILE A 140 -0.41 -6.90 -13.72
C ILE A 140 -0.82 -8.34 -13.43
N VAL A 141 -0.05 -9.04 -12.59
CA VAL A 141 -0.30 -10.42 -12.18
C VAL A 141 -0.43 -10.46 -10.66
N TYR A 142 -1.56 -10.94 -10.17
CA TYR A 142 -1.70 -11.31 -8.76
C TYR A 142 -1.18 -12.72 -8.56
N THR A 143 -0.28 -12.92 -7.61
CA THR A 143 0.40 -14.20 -7.39
C THR A 143 0.89 -14.36 -5.95
N GLN A 144 1.25 -15.58 -5.59
CA GLN A 144 1.92 -15.93 -4.34
C GLN A 144 3.37 -16.35 -4.63
N PHE A 145 4.27 -15.98 -3.71
CA PHE A 145 5.58 -16.65 -3.64
C PHE A 145 5.39 -17.98 -2.92
N LEU A 146 5.94 -19.03 -3.50
CA LEU A 146 5.82 -20.40 -2.98
C LEU A 146 7.19 -20.92 -2.59
N ASN A 147 7.26 -21.58 -1.43
CA ASN A 147 8.45 -22.35 -1.04
C ASN A 147 8.43 -23.75 -1.67
N ASP A 148 9.50 -24.53 -1.47
CA ASP A 148 9.69 -25.85 -2.06
C ASP A 148 8.63 -26.88 -1.60
N ASP A 149 8.01 -26.65 -0.46
CA ASP A 149 6.91 -27.48 0.08
C ASP A 149 5.52 -27.06 -0.46
N GLY A 150 5.46 -26.03 -1.32
CA GLY A 150 4.22 -25.46 -1.84
C GLY A 150 3.50 -24.52 -0.86
N GLY A 151 4.15 -24.15 0.23
CA GLY A 151 3.64 -23.17 1.20
C GLY A 151 3.73 -21.74 0.66
N ILE A 152 2.78 -20.89 1.06
CA ILE A 152 2.74 -19.48 0.67
C ILE A 152 3.69 -18.68 1.55
N GLU A 153 4.69 -18.06 0.93
CA GLU A 153 5.63 -17.13 1.59
C GLU A 153 5.17 -15.68 1.55
N ALA A 154 4.62 -15.26 0.43
CA ALA A 154 4.07 -13.92 0.27
C ALA A 154 2.90 -13.92 -0.70
N ASP A 155 2.00 -12.96 -0.51
CA ASP A 155 0.86 -12.67 -1.38
C ASP A 155 1.07 -11.29 -1.98
N VAL A 156 1.26 -11.21 -3.30
CA VAL A 156 1.80 -10.04 -3.96
C VAL A 156 1.11 -9.74 -5.29
N THR A 157 1.19 -8.48 -5.70
CA THR A 157 0.87 -8.05 -7.06
C THR A 157 2.16 -7.71 -7.77
N ILE A 158 2.36 -8.26 -8.96
CA ILE A 158 3.56 -8.03 -9.78
C ILE A 158 3.16 -7.41 -11.10
N THR A 159 3.77 -6.28 -11.43
CA THR A 159 3.58 -5.61 -12.72
C THR A 159 4.86 -5.72 -13.54
N ARG A 160 4.76 -6.22 -14.75
CA ARG A 160 5.88 -6.15 -15.70
C ARG A 160 5.96 -4.73 -16.25
N ILE A 161 7.01 -4.01 -15.89
CA ILE A 161 7.22 -2.61 -16.31
C ILE A 161 7.86 -2.55 -17.70
N SER A 162 8.88 -3.36 -17.93
CA SER A 162 9.58 -3.51 -19.20
C SER A 162 9.99 -4.96 -19.42
N LEU A 163 10.80 -5.23 -20.47
CA LEU A 163 11.28 -6.59 -20.72
C LEU A 163 12.07 -7.16 -19.55
N ASP A 164 12.87 -6.32 -18.89
CA ASP A 164 13.81 -6.70 -17.84
C ASP A 164 13.49 -6.09 -16.47
N GLU A 165 12.27 -5.54 -16.30
CA GLU A 165 11.89 -4.85 -15.07
C GLU A 165 10.49 -5.25 -14.60
N PHE A 166 10.40 -5.57 -13.30
CA PHE A 166 9.15 -5.88 -12.61
C PHE A 166 9.00 -5.06 -11.33
N LEU A 167 7.80 -4.62 -11.05
CA LEU A 167 7.42 -4.00 -9.79
C LEU A 167 6.57 -4.98 -8.97
N ILE A 168 7.04 -5.31 -7.78
CA ILE A 168 6.32 -6.11 -6.80
C ILE A 168 5.72 -5.19 -5.75
N VAL A 169 4.42 -5.34 -5.50
CA VAL A 169 3.72 -4.65 -4.41
C VAL A 169 3.36 -5.67 -3.33
N THR A 170 3.76 -5.38 -2.10
CA THR A 170 3.60 -6.24 -0.92
C THR A 170 3.12 -5.43 0.30
N PRO A 171 2.52 -6.05 1.33
CA PRO A 171 2.11 -5.33 2.52
C PRO A 171 3.28 -4.62 3.24
N ALA A 172 3.00 -3.44 3.80
CA ALA A 172 4.01 -2.65 4.53
C ALA A 172 4.69 -3.43 5.68
N ALA A 173 3.97 -4.35 6.31
CA ALA A 173 4.47 -5.13 7.43
C ALA A 173 5.51 -6.18 7.03
N THR A 174 5.41 -6.72 5.83
CA THR A 174 6.22 -7.87 5.37
C THR A 174 7.36 -7.51 4.43
N ILE A 175 7.46 -6.24 4.00
CA ILE A 175 8.43 -5.80 2.99
C ILE A 175 9.87 -6.28 3.22
N GLN A 176 10.36 -6.25 4.46
CA GLN A 176 11.74 -6.69 4.76
C GLN A 176 11.88 -8.21 4.69
N LYS A 177 10.88 -8.95 5.15
CA LYS A 177 10.81 -10.40 5.01
C LYS A 177 10.81 -10.77 3.53
N ASP A 178 9.92 -10.17 2.77
CA ASP A 178 9.71 -10.50 1.36
C ASP A 178 10.92 -10.13 0.50
N LEU A 179 11.55 -8.96 0.75
CA LEU A 179 12.77 -8.54 0.07
C LEU A 179 13.95 -9.48 0.38
N ASN A 180 14.11 -9.89 1.63
CA ASN A 180 15.18 -10.82 2.00
C ASN A 180 14.92 -12.19 1.38
N TRP A 181 13.68 -12.68 1.43
CA TRP A 181 13.32 -13.95 0.80
C TRP A 181 13.61 -13.95 -0.71
N ILE A 182 13.24 -12.87 -1.41
CA ILE A 182 13.59 -12.68 -2.83
C ILE A 182 15.11 -12.77 -3.03
N LYS A 183 15.89 -12.01 -2.26
CA LYS A 183 17.36 -11.95 -2.39
C LYS A 183 18.02 -13.29 -2.14
N ASP A 184 17.54 -14.05 -1.18
CA ASP A 184 18.07 -15.36 -0.82
C ASP A 184 17.81 -16.42 -1.89
N HIS A 185 16.81 -16.19 -2.78
CA HIS A 185 16.46 -17.11 -3.87
C HIS A 185 17.00 -16.68 -5.25
N ILE A 186 17.58 -15.47 -5.37
CA ILE A 186 18.27 -15.08 -6.61
C ILE A 186 19.54 -15.90 -6.76
N PRO A 187 19.71 -16.66 -7.88
CA PRO A 187 20.93 -17.44 -8.10
C PRO A 187 22.16 -16.53 -8.21
N ASP A 188 23.30 -16.93 -7.65
CA ASP A 188 24.55 -16.16 -7.61
C ASP A 188 25.00 -15.63 -8.99
N LYS A 189 24.72 -16.38 -10.05
CA LYS A 189 25.13 -16.04 -11.43
C LYS A 189 24.06 -15.32 -12.23
N ALA A 190 22.88 -15.09 -11.66
CA ALA A 190 21.79 -14.43 -12.37
C ALA A 190 22.02 -12.93 -12.46
N HIS A 191 21.77 -12.36 -13.61
CA HIS A 191 21.65 -10.93 -13.80
C HIS A 191 20.25 -10.46 -13.37
N CYS A 192 20.01 -10.54 -12.05
CA CYS A 192 18.74 -10.22 -11.43
C CYS A 192 19.01 -9.50 -10.09
N PHE A 193 18.41 -8.34 -9.88
CA PHE A 193 18.64 -7.49 -8.71
C PHE A 193 17.32 -7.06 -8.10
N ALA A 194 17.23 -7.07 -6.77
CA ALA A 194 16.05 -6.68 -6.01
C ALA A 194 16.33 -5.46 -5.13
N TYR A 195 15.48 -4.41 -5.22
CA TYR A 195 15.62 -3.16 -4.49
C TYR A 195 14.30 -2.75 -3.84
N ASP A 196 14.38 -2.26 -2.60
CA ASP A 196 13.27 -1.56 -1.94
C ASP A 196 13.17 -0.12 -2.48
N THR A 197 12.11 0.17 -3.20
CA THR A 197 11.79 1.49 -3.74
C THR A 197 10.55 2.09 -3.09
N THR A 198 10.15 1.62 -1.91
CA THR A 198 8.90 2.00 -1.23
C THR A 198 8.76 3.51 -1.07
N SER A 199 9.85 4.20 -0.74
CA SER A 199 9.82 5.64 -0.47
C SER A 199 9.98 6.52 -1.73
N SER A 200 10.21 5.93 -2.91
CA SER A 200 10.40 6.68 -4.14
C SER A 200 9.10 6.99 -4.89
N GLU A 201 8.01 6.33 -4.53
CA GLU A 201 6.72 6.52 -5.18
C GLU A 201 5.61 6.62 -4.13
N ALA A 202 4.78 7.66 -4.23
CA ALA A 202 3.48 7.69 -3.55
C ALA A 202 2.48 6.81 -4.32
N VAL A 203 1.49 6.27 -3.63
CA VAL A 203 0.40 5.52 -4.24
C VAL A 203 -0.92 6.04 -3.70
N LEU A 204 -1.71 6.65 -4.58
CA LEU A 204 -3.07 7.06 -4.29
C LEU A 204 -4.03 6.18 -5.08
N SER A 205 -5.01 5.60 -4.41
CA SER A 205 -5.96 4.73 -5.08
C SER A 205 -7.36 5.34 -5.06
N ILE A 206 -8.03 5.30 -6.21
CA ILE A 206 -9.41 5.77 -6.38
C ILE A 206 -10.26 4.55 -6.71
N MET A 207 -11.18 4.20 -5.82
CA MET A 207 -11.99 2.99 -5.93
C MET A 207 -13.46 3.27 -5.63
N GLY A 208 -14.34 2.64 -6.37
CA GLY A 208 -15.80 2.77 -6.27
C GLY A 208 -16.47 2.78 -7.64
N PRO A 209 -17.80 2.59 -7.73
CA PRO A 209 -18.51 2.58 -9.01
C PRO A 209 -18.35 3.87 -9.82
N ASP A 210 -18.19 5.02 -9.16
CA ASP A 210 -17.95 6.32 -9.80
C ASP A 210 -16.47 6.64 -10.07
N ALA A 211 -15.52 5.73 -9.78
CA ALA A 211 -14.09 6.00 -9.86
C ALA A 211 -13.67 6.53 -11.25
N ARG A 212 -14.17 5.92 -12.35
CA ARG A 212 -13.89 6.39 -13.71
C ARG A 212 -14.41 7.80 -13.95
N LYS A 213 -15.65 8.06 -13.59
CA LYS A 213 -16.28 9.37 -13.74
C LYS A 213 -15.54 10.47 -13.01
N PHE A 214 -15.00 10.14 -11.83
CA PHE A 214 -14.22 11.06 -11.02
C PHE A 214 -12.82 11.30 -11.59
N LEU A 215 -12.15 10.24 -12.05
CA LEU A 215 -10.76 10.28 -12.48
C LEU A 215 -10.59 10.79 -13.93
N GLN A 216 -11.50 10.44 -14.85
CA GLN A 216 -11.39 10.77 -16.27
C GLN A 216 -11.17 12.27 -16.57
N PRO A 217 -11.82 13.23 -15.87
CA PRO A 217 -11.58 14.65 -16.13
C PRO A 217 -10.17 15.15 -15.80
N LEU A 218 -9.38 14.36 -15.04
CA LEU A 218 -8.03 14.71 -14.60
C LEU A 218 -6.94 14.08 -15.48
N ILE A 219 -7.31 13.19 -16.40
CA ILE A 219 -6.42 12.35 -17.20
C ILE A 219 -6.76 12.53 -18.69
N LEU A 220 -5.75 12.61 -19.54
CA LEU A 220 -5.93 12.73 -20.99
C LEU A 220 -6.32 11.41 -21.65
N GLU A 221 -5.72 10.31 -21.21
CA GLU A 221 -5.96 8.99 -21.75
C GLU A 221 -7.37 8.48 -21.39
N SER A 222 -7.94 7.70 -22.27
CA SER A 222 -9.24 7.05 -22.01
C SER A 222 -9.12 5.97 -20.94
N LEU A 223 -10.01 6.04 -19.96
CA LEU A 223 -10.17 5.04 -18.90
C LEU A 223 -11.24 3.98 -19.25
N GLU A 224 -11.75 3.95 -20.48
CA GLU A 224 -12.73 2.96 -20.90
C GLU A 224 -12.16 1.53 -20.91
N ASN A 225 -13.03 0.53 -20.81
CA ASN A 225 -12.64 -0.85 -20.61
C ASN A 225 -11.81 -1.45 -21.74
N ASP A 226 -12.10 -1.07 -22.96
CA ASP A 226 -11.37 -1.49 -24.17
C ASP A 226 -10.03 -0.80 -24.31
N GLN A 227 -9.92 0.43 -23.83
CA GLN A 227 -8.69 1.21 -23.87
C GLN A 227 -7.77 0.94 -22.66
N PHE A 228 -8.35 0.69 -21.49
CA PHE A 228 -7.63 0.38 -20.28
C PHE A 228 -8.24 -0.83 -19.56
N PRO A 229 -7.98 -2.07 -20.03
CA PRO A 229 -8.57 -3.27 -19.43
C PRO A 229 -8.04 -3.56 -18.01
N PHE A 230 -8.84 -4.28 -17.23
CA PHE A 230 -8.46 -4.75 -15.89
C PHE A 230 -7.15 -5.56 -15.92
N GLY A 231 -6.30 -5.35 -14.91
CA GLY A 231 -5.02 -6.02 -14.80
C GLY A 231 -3.96 -5.45 -15.75
N GLN A 232 -4.11 -4.20 -16.16
CA GLN A 232 -3.10 -3.44 -16.89
C GLN A 232 -2.59 -2.24 -16.11
N ALA A 233 -1.33 -1.91 -16.35
CA ALA A 233 -0.66 -0.69 -15.93
C ALA A 233 -0.30 0.13 -17.17
N LYS A 234 -0.52 1.45 -17.10
CA LYS A 234 -0.15 2.40 -18.15
C LYS A 234 0.44 3.65 -17.55
N GLU A 235 1.33 4.28 -18.27
CA GLU A 235 1.70 5.67 -18.02
C GLU A 235 0.55 6.57 -18.45
N ILE A 236 0.25 7.57 -17.65
CA ILE A 236 -0.83 8.54 -17.86
C ILE A 236 -0.34 9.95 -17.56
N GLU A 237 -0.96 10.93 -18.22
CA GLU A 237 -0.80 12.34 -17.86
C GLU A 237 -1.92 12.75 -16.90
N ILE A 238 -1.55 13.14 -15.68
CA ILE A 238 -2.49 13.61 -14.66
C ILE A 238 -2.09 15.00 -14.15
N GLY A 239 -2.95 16.00 -14.40
CA GLY A 239 -2.62 17.39 -14.13
C GLY A 239 -1.39 17.83 -14.94
N MET A 240 -0.30 18.21 -14.25
CA MET A 240 0.97 18.63 -14.86
C MET A 240 2.07 17.58 -14.67
N SER A 241 1.72 16.36 -14.29
CA SER A 241 2.66 15.29 -13.99
C SER A 241 2.37 14.04 -14.82
N ILE A 242 3.42 13.21 -14.97
CA ILE A 242 3.30 11.85 -15.49
C ILE A 242 3.21 10.91 -14.29
N ALA A 243 2.29 9.96 -14.34
CA ALA A 243 2.10 8.94 -13.33
C ALA A 243 1.88 7.57 -13.99
N ARG A 244 2.09 6.49 -13.24
CA ARG A 244 1.70 5.16 -13.70
C ARG A 244 0.40 4.77 -13.01
N ALA A 245 -0.64 4.50 -13.80
CA ALA A 245 -1.91 3.99 -13.33
C ALA A 245 -1.98 2.47 -13.48
N HIS A 246 -2.38 1.79 -12.43
CA HIS A 246 -2.67 0.36 -12.40
C HIS A 246 -4.17 0.17 -12.28
N ARG A 247 -4.80 -0.48 -13.27
CA ARG A 247 -6.21 -0.79 -13.19
C ARG A 247 -6.44 -2.07 -12.40
N ILE A 248 -6.41 -1.91 -11.10
CA ILE A 248 -6.73 -2.94 -10.10
C ILE A 248 -7.53 -2.31 -8.97
N SER A 249 -8.15 -3.13 -8.15
CA SER A 249 -8.92 -2.68 -6.99
C SER A 249 -8.79 -3.70 -5.85
N TYR A 250 -8.68 -3.20 -4.64
CA TYR A 250 -8.60 -4.00 -3.42
C TYR A 250 -9.95 -4.14 -2.70
N VAL A 251 -10.95 -3.34 -3.09
CA VAL A 251 -12.26 -3.27 -2.43
C VAL A 251 -13.37 -3.97 -3.22
N GLY A 252 -13.04 -4.63 -4.32
CA GLY A 252 -14.00 -5.32 -5.18
C GLY A 252 -14.90 -4.39 -5.99
N GLU A 253 -14.48 -3.14 -6.19
CA GLU A 253 -15.14 -2.14 -7.02
C GLU A 253 -14.22 -1.71 -8.18
N LEU A 254 -14.75 -0.95 -9.13
CA LEU A 254 -13.95 -0.30 -10.17
C LEU A 254 -12.89 0.61 -9.52
N GLY A 255 -11.65 0.58 -10.01
CA GLY A 255 -10.62 1.43 -9.42
C GLY A 255 -9.29 1.44 -10.16
N TRP A 256 -8.46 2.39 -9.77
CA TRP A 256 -7.08 2.56 -10.19
C TRP A 256 -6.20 2.92 -9.01
N GLU A 257 -4.99 2.37 -9.00
CA GLU A 257 -3.89 2.83 -8.17
C GLU A 257 -2.99 3.72 -9.01
N ILE A 258 -2.74 4.94 -8.55
CA ILE A 258 -1.92 5.94 -9.22
C ILE A 258 -0.58 6.02 -8.50
N TYR A 259 0.48 5.60 -9.18
CA TYR A 259 1.86 5.63 -8.70
C TYR A 259 2.52 6.91 -9.18
N ILE A 260 2.93 7.74 -8.23
CA ILE A 260 3.47 9.08 -8.48
C ILE A 260 4.89 9.10 -7.93
N SER A 261 5.86 9.46 -8.77
CA SER A 261 7.25 9.62 -8.37
C SER A 261 7.42 10.74 -7.33
N SER A 262 8.50 10.65 -6.56
CA SER A 262 8.82 11.65 -5.52
C SER A 262 9.47 12.91 -6.05
N ASP A 263 9.83 12.97 -7.34
CA ASP A 263 10.47 14.07 -8.06
C ASP A 263 9.53 14.97 -8.87
#